data_918b00b0636063fcfaec7714846ecc6b
#
_entry.id   918b00b0636063fcfaec7714846ecc6b
#
_cell.length_a   1.000
_cell.length_b   1.000
_cell.length_c   1.000
_cell.angle_alpha   90.00
_cell.angle_beta   90.00
_cell.angle_gamma   90.00
#
_symmetry.space_group_name_H-M   'P 1'
#
loop_
_entity.id
_entity.type
_entity.pdbx_description
1 polymer ?
#
loop_
_entity_poly.entity_id
_entity_poly.type
_entity_poly.pdbx_seq_one_letter_code
_entity_poly.pdbx_strand_id
1 'polypeptide(L)'
;MTRCRFEDRLAGEAKVLSGLRQRITVRSSVELPAAFAAIQAAQSAGHWIALMLDYELGEWFESALQPTARAAQAELPTPGSVAQTHLKPRSRLTALVFDSVTIEKPWALNRVEKTETKAETAATTPASITSVSTSMSQADYFDRIQKIKEWIAQGEVYQINSTFALNVSTQGSAQALYRQLANQHPSAHAAFIEDDEQTVLSFSPELFLQRRGTTLITRPMKGTAPRSNDLLEDQRLGQRLQASEKDRAENLMIVDLLRNDLGRVALP
;
A
#
# COMPACT_ATOMS: atom_id res chain seq x y z
N MET A 1 14.26 9.93 -13.26
CA MET A 1 15.17 8.83 -12.87
C MET A 1 14.43 7.90 -11.94
N THR A 2 14.26 6.64 -12.31
CA THR A 2 13.50 5.66 -11.52
C THR A 2 14.27 5.26 -10.27
N ARG A 3 13.64 5.32 -9.10
CA ARG A 3 14.20 4.90 -7.81
C ARG A 3 13.26 3.90 -7.15
N CYS A 4 13.82 2.83 -6.61
CA CYS A 4 13.03 1.82 -5.94
C CYS A 4 13.74 1.32 -4.69
N ARG A 5 13.12 1.52 -3.53
CA ARG A 5 13.68 1.22 -2.23
C ARG A 5 12.61 0.64 -1.32
N PHE A 6 12.91 -0.49 -0.71
CA PHE A 6 12.07 -1.15 0.29
C PHE A 6 12.81 -1.17 1.62
N GLU A 7 12.20 -0.66 2.68
CA GLU A 7 12.85 -0.52 3.99
C GLU A 7 12.13 -1.36 5.05
N ASP A 8 12.88 -2.23 5.71
CA ASP A 8 12.52 -2.76 7.04
C ASP A 8 13.18 -1.89 8.09
N ARG A 9 12.45 -0.89 8.57
CA ARG A 9 12.97 0.08 9.53
C ARG A 9 13.10 -0.48 10.94
N LEU A 10 12.42 -1.59 11.23
CA LEU A 10 12.54 -2.29 12.51
C LEU A 10 13.80 -3.17 12.53
N ALA A 11 14.14 -3.80 11.41
CA ALA A 11 15.40 -4.54 11.26
C ALA A 11 16.61 -3.63 10.93
N GLY A 12 16.38 -2.38 10.52
CA GLY A 12 17.44 -1.45 10.14
C GLY A 12 18.06 -1.75 8.77
N GLU A 13 17.30 -2.35 7.86
CA GLU A 13 17.74 -2.75 6.53
C GLU A 13 16.90 -2.12 5.42
N ALA A 14 17.51 -1.88 4.28
CA ALA A 14 16.84 -1.43 3.07
C ALA A 14 17.35 -2.19 1.84
N LYS A 15 16.43 -2.60 0.99
CA LYS A 15 16.73 -3.16 -0.35
C LYS A 15 16.58 -2.06 -1.38
N VAL A 16 17.65 -1.76 -2.10
CA VAL A 16 17.68 -0.76 -3.16
C VAL A 16 17.83 -1.46 -4.50
N LEU A 17 16.87 -1.27 -5.39
CA LEU A 17 16.89 -1.84 -6.73
C LEU A 17 17.57 -0.86 -7.69
N SER A 18 18.46 -1.36 -8.53
CA SER A 18 19.28 -0.57 -9.45
C SER A 18 19.35 -1.20 -10.84
N GLY A 19 19.63 -0.36 -11.86
CA GLY A 19 19.69 -0.81 -13.25
C GLY A 19 18.30 -1.10 -13.82
N LEU A 20 17.43 -0.07 -13.92
CA LEU A 20 16.11 -0.24 -14.53
C LEU A 20 16.28 -0.71 -15.99
N ARG A 21 15.77 -1.89 -16.30
CA ARG A 21 15.77 -2.49 -17.64
C ARG A 21 14.49 -2.27 -18.41
N GLN A 22 13.37 -2.46 -17.71
CA GLN A 22 12.07 -2.48 -18.35
C GLN A 22 11.01 -1.95 -17.41
N ARG A 23 10.04 -1.26 -17.98
CA ARG A 23 8.78 -0.89 -17.36
C ARG A 23 7.64 -1.60 -18.08
N ILE A 24 6.86 -2.38 -17.36
CA ILE A 24 5.67 -3.09 -17.84
C ILE A 24 4.47 -2.40 -17.21
N THR A 25 3.55 -1.89 -18.03
CA THR A 25 2.33 -1.22 -17.56
C THR A 25 1.11 -1.85 -18.19
N VAL A 26 0.04 -1.97 -17.40
CA VAL A 26 -1.24 -2.56 -17.83
C VAL A 26 -2.35 -1.55 -17.53
N ARG A 27 -3.08 -1.17 -18.58
CA ARG A 27 -4.21 -0.23 -18.51
C ARG A 27 -5.55 -0.86 -18.87
N SER A 28 -5.51 -2.09 -19.40
CA SER A 28 -6.71 -2.87 -19.74
C SER A 28 -6.51 -4.35 -19.40
N SER A 29 -7.58 -5.07 -19.11
CA SER A 29 -7.53 -6.49 -18.75
C SER A 29 -6.93 -7.38 -19.83
N VAL A 30 -7.07 -7.00 -21.09
CA VAL A 30 -6.54 -7.77 -22.24
C VAL A 30 -5.01 -7.79 -22.28
N GLU A 31 -4.34 -6.84 -21.64
CA GLU A 31 -2.88 -6.75 -21.57
C GLU A 31 -2.29 -7.65 -20.46
N LEU A 32 -3.10 -8.11 -19.50
CA LEU A 32 -2.64 -8.88 -18.34
C LEU A 32 -1.85 -10.14 -18.69
N PRO A 33 -2.30 -11.02 -19.62
CA PRO A 33 -1.57 -12.24 -19.93
C PRO A 33 -0.14 -11.95 -20.44
N ALA A 34 0.00 -10.97 -21.32
CA ALA A 34 1.29 -10.56 -21.85
C ALA A 34 2.19 -9.95 -20.76
N ALA A 35 1.62 -9.13 -19.87
CA ALA A 35 2.35 -8.55 -18.76
C ALA A 35 2.85 -9.61 -17.77
N PHE A 36 2.01 -10.58 -17.39
CA PHE A 36 2.42 -11.68 -16.52
C PHE A 36 3.51 -12.55 -17.16
N ALA A 37 3.39 -12.85 -18.46
CA ALA A 37 4.44 -13.58 -19.18
C ALA A 37 5.79 -12.83 -19.17
N ALA A 38 5.76 -11.50 -19.39
CA ALA A 38 6.95 -10.66 -19.34
C ALA A 38 7.57 -10.61 -17.93
N ILE A 39 6.73 -10.48 -16.88
CA ILE A 39 7.16 -10.51 -15.48
C ILE A 39 7.82 -11.85 -15.15
N GLN A 40 7.20 -12.96 -15.54
CA GLN A 40 7.73 -14.30 -15.31
C GLN A 40 9.05 -14.52 -16.05
N ALA A 41 9.16 -14.07 -17.30
CA ALA A 41 10.41 -14.15 -18.08
C ALA A 41 11.54 -13.37 -17.39
N ALA A 42 11.26 -12.16 -16.92
CA ALA A 42 12.24 -11.35 -16.19
C ALA A 42 12.67 -12.02 -14.87
N GLN A 43 11.75 -12.60 -14.11
CA GLN A 43 12.08 -13.37 -12.89
C GLN A 43 12.94 -14.59 -13.22
N SER A 44 12.61 -15.33 -14.27
CA SER A 44 13.37 -16.51 -14.69
C SER A 44 14.78 -16.15 -15.18
N ALA A 45 14.97 -14.94 -15.71
CA ALA A 45 16.27 -14.38 -16.07
C ALA A 45 17.08 -13.85 -14.87
N GLY A 46 16.55 -13.95 -13.64
CA GLY A 46 17.21 -13.52 -12.41
C GLY A 46 17.09 -12.04 -12.09
N HIS A 47 16.20 -11.32 -12.77
CA HIS A 47 15.97 -9.90 -12.50
C HIS A 47 15.09 -9.67 -11.28
N TRP A 48 15.25 -8.50 -10.67
CA TRP A 48 14.43 -8.02 -9.55
C TRP A 48 13.25 -7.21 -10.07
N ILE A 49 12.11 -7.35 -9.43
CA ILE A 49 10.89 -6.67 -9.87
C ILE A 49 10.25 -5.94 -8.69
N ALA A 50 10.01 -4.64 -8.87
CA ALA A 50 9.10 -3.88 -8.03
C ALA A 50 7.73 -3.84 -8.70
N LEU A 51 6.71 -4.35 -8.00
CA LEU A 51 5.36 -4.47 -8.51
C LEU A 51 4.42 -3.52 -7.77
N MET A 52 3.74 -2.67 -8.50
CA MET A 52 2.69 -1.78 -8.01
C MET A 52 1.36 -2.25 -8.61
N LEU A 53 0.39 -2.53 -7.74
CA LEU A 53 -0.95 -2.98 -8.11
C LEU A 53 -1.96 -1.98 -7.54
N ASP A 54 -2.79 -1.40 -8.40
CA ASP A 54 -3.91 -0.59 -7.95
C ASP A 54 -5.01 -1.50 -7.37
N TYR A 55 -5.75 -1.00 -6.39
CA TYR A 55 -6.84 -1.74 -5.75
C TYR A 55 -7.89 -2.19 -6.76
N GLU A 56 -8.20 -1.34 -7.73
CA GLU A 56 -9.18 -1.59 -8.79
C GLU A 56 -8.75 -2.68 -9.79
N LEU A 57 -7.51 -3.15 -9.73
CA LEU A 57 -7.08 -4.31 -10.53
C LEU A 57 -7.94 -5.55 -10.23
N GLY A 58 -8.43 -5.68 -8.99
CA GLY A 58 -9.31 -6.76 -8.57
C GLY A 58 -10.59 -6.90 -9.40
N GLU A 59 -11.12 -5.80 -9.93
CA GLU A 59 -12.29 -5.80 -10.81
C GLU A 59 -12.09 -6.64 -12.08
N TRP A 60 -10.85 -6.79 -12.54
CA TRP A 60 -10.54 -7.57 -13.74
C TRP A 60 -10.45 -9.07 -13.48
N PHE A 61 -10.27 -9.48 -12.24
CA PHE A 61 -10.19 -10.89 -11.85
C PHE A 61 -11.51 -11.41 -11.30
N GLU A 62 -12.31 -10.54 -10.69
CA GLU A 62 -13.54 -10.91 -10.02
C GLU A 62 -14.74 -10.40 -10.83
N SER A 63 -15.44 -11.31 -11.50
CA SER A 63 -16.60 -10.96 -12.33
C SER A 63 -17.75 -10.33 -11.56
N ALA A 64 -17.88 -10.64 -10.26
CA ALA A 64 -18.88 -10.06 -9.38
C ALA A 64 -18.65 -8.56 -9.11
N LEU A 65 -17.41 -8.08 -9.28
CA LEU A 65 -17.04 -6.68 -9.12
C LEU A 65 -17.18 -5.87 -10.42
N GLN A 66 -17.39 -6.53 -11.55
CA GLN A 66 -17.57 -5.83 -12.83
C GLN A 66 -18.90 -5.07 -12.82
N PRO A 67 -18.92 -3.78 -13.21
CA PRO A 67 -20.14 -3.01 -13.29
C PRO A 67 -21.14 -3.75 -14.19
N THR A 68 -22.28 -4.14 -13.65
CA THR A 68 -23.38 -4.61 -14.49
C THR A 68 -23.80 -3.46 -15.40
N ALA A 69 -24.19 -3.75 -16.63
CA ALA A 69 -24.64 -2.71 -17.60
C ALA A 69 -25.71 -1.76 -17.04
N ARG A 70 -26.40 -2.16 -15.97
CA ARG A 70 -27.40 -1.39 -15.24
C ARG A 70 -26.77 -0.40 -14.23
N ALA A 71 -25.61 -0.75 -13.65
CA ALA A 71 -24.88 0.14 -12.75
C ALA A 71 -24.09 1.21 -13.51
N ALA A 72 -23.61 0.91 -14.70
CA ALA A 72 -22.97 1.89 -15.60
C ALA A 72 -23.92 3.01 -16.07
N GLN A 73 -25.24 2.79 -16.01
CA GLN A 73 -26.26 3.82 -16.29
C GLN A 73 -26.71 4.60 -15.05
N ALA A 74 -26.33 4.15 -13.87
CA ALA A 74 -26.64 4.75 -12.56
C ALA A 74 -25.43 5.44 -11.94
N GLU A 75 -24.56 6.04 -12.73
CA GLU A 75 -23.60 7.02 -12.20
C GLU A 75 -24.41 8.21 -11.70
N LEU A 76 -24.74 8.17 -10.40
CA LEU A 76 -25.09 9.38 -9.66
C LEU A 76 -23.93 10.37 -9.89
N PRO A 77 -24.23 11.59 -10.35
CA PRO A 77 -23.20 12.61 -10.47
C PRO A 77 -22.60 12.79 -9.07
N THR A 78 -21.33 12.41 -8.92
CA THR A 78 -20.58 12.71 -7.71
C THR A 78 -20.50 14.24 -7.61
N PRO A 79 -21.11 14.85 -6.57
CA PRO A 79 -20.99 16.29 -6.37
C PRO A 79 -19.50 16.59 -6.14
N GLY A 80 -18.89 17.35 -7.04
CA GLY A 80 -17.50 17.79 -6.93
C GLY A 80 -16.51 17.07 -7.84
N SER A 81 -16.91 16.44 -8.94
CA SER A 81 -15.96 16.05 -9.98
C SER A 81 -15.34 17.34 -10.54
N VAL A 82 -14.20 17.72 -10.00
CA VAL A 82 -13.26 18.59 -10.71
C VAL A 82 -13.07 17.92 -12.07
N ALA A 83 -13.39 18.64 -13.15
CA ALA A 83 -13.32 18.19 -14.52
C ALA A 83 -12.07 17.32 -14.69
N GLN A 84 -12.26 16.03 -14.97
CA GLN A 84 -11.18 15.13 -15.32
C GLN A 84 -10.64 15.64 -16.66
N THR A 85 -9.73 16.59 -16.59
CA THR A 85 -8.85 16.92 -17.69
C THR A 85 -8.23 15.60 -18.14
N HIS A 86 -8.28 15.31 -19.42
CA HIS A 86 -7.82 14.14 -20.18
C HIS A 86 -6.51 13.51 -19.67
N LEU A 87 -6.52 13.00 -18.43
CA LEU A 87 -5.43 12.23 -17.87
C LEU A 87 -5.47 10.86 -18.56
N LYS A 88 -4.34 10.43 -19.10
CA LYS A 88 -4.17 9.06 -19.60
C LYS A 88 -4.69 8.09 -18.55
N PRO A 89 -5.45 7.04 -18.94
CA PRO A 89 -5.92 6.05 -17.98
C PRO A 89 -4.74 5.57 -17.14
N ARG A 90 -4.88 5.67 -15.80
CA ARG A 90 -3.86 5.22 -14.86
C ARG A 90 -3.61 3.73 -15.07
N SER A 91 -2.34 3.30 -15.01
CA SER A 91 -2.02 1.88 -15.08
C SER A 91 -2.46 1.18 -13.80
N ARG A 92 -3.23 0.09 -13.91
CA ARG A 92 -3.65 -0.73 -12.78
C ARG A 92 -2.58 -1.72 -12.31
N LEU A 93 -1.61 -2.01 -13.18
CA LEU A 93 -0.41 -2.76 -12.85
C LEU A 93 0.81 -2.04 -13.43
N THR A 94 1.83 -1.82 -12.62
CA THR A 94 3.14 -1.37 -13.08
C THR A 94 4.20 -2.28 -12.47
N ALA A 95 5.01 -2.91 -13.30
CA ALA A 95 6.19 -3.67 -12.89
C ALA A 95 7.46 -3.00 -13.41
N LEU A 96 8.36 -2.70 -12.49
CA LEU A 96 9.68 -2.14 -12.78
C LEU A 96 10.71 -3.25 -12.63
N VAL A 97 11.39 -3.59 -13.72
CA VAL A 97 12.40 -4.68 -13.79
C VAL A 97 13.79 -4.09 -13.62
N PHE A 98 14.57 -4.64 -12.69
CA PHE A 98 15.89 -4.15 -12.33
C PHE A 98 16.96 -5.25 -12.44
N ASP A 99 18.22 -4.83 -12.71
CA ASP A 99 19.35 -5.73 -12.80
C ASP A 99 19.83 -6.26 -11.45
N SER A 100 19.79 -5.42 -10.41
CA SER A 100 20.46 -5.73 -9.16
C SER A 100 19.70 -5.17 -7.94
N VAL A 101 20.02 -5.75 -6.78
CA VAL A 101 19.62 -5.25 -5.47
C VAL A 101 20.85 -5.10 -4.59
N THR A 102 20.90 -4.01 -3.85
CA THR A 102 21.88 -3.79 -2.78
C THR A 102 21.16 -3.68 -1.43
N ILE A 103 21.86 -4.10 -0.37
CA ILE A 103 21.39 -3.92 1.00
C ILE A 103 22.07 -2.68 1.59
N GLU A 104 21.26 -1.77 2.07
CA GLU A 104 21.68 -0.51 2.67
C GLU A 104 21.02 -0.30 4.02
N LYS A 105 21.35 0.79 4.69
CA LYS A 105 20.60 1.26 5.87
C LYS A 105 19.39 2.08 5.42
N PRO A 106 18.28 2.07 6.17
CA PRO A 106 17.16 2.99 5.95
C PRO A 106 17.61 4.45 5.93
N TRP A 107 16.92 5.28 5.16
CA TRP A 107 17.23 6.70 5.11
C TRP A 107 17.00 7.40 6.46
N ALA A 108 18.04 8.03 6.99
CA ALA A 108 17.95 8.83 8.20
C ALA A 108 17.36 10.22 7.90
N LEU A 109 16.80 10.88 8.94
CA LEU A 109 16.19 12.21 8.82
C LEU A 109 17.22 13.28 8.39
N ASN A 110 18.44 13.25 8.96
CA ASN A 110 19.42 14.35 8.91
C ASN A 110 20.80 13.93 8.38
N ARG A 111 20.93 12.81 7.67
CA ARG A 111 22.24 12.43 7.14
C ARG A 111 22.46 13.03 5.76
N VAL A 112 23.15 14.17 5.71
CA VAL A 112 23.87 14.61 4.51
C VAL A 112 25.04 13.62 4.35
N GLU A 113 24.90 12.67 3.47
CA GLU A 113 26.04 11.81 3.09
C GLU A 113 27.01 12.69 2.29
N LYS A 114 28.31 12.65 2.67
CA LYS A 114 29.37 13.50 2.08
C LYS A 114 29.60 13.30 0.56
N THR A 115 28.80 12.45 -0.09
CA THR A 115 28.86 12.09 -1.51
C THR A 115 27.61 12.50 -2.31
N GLU A 116 26.67 13.25 -1.69
CA GLU A 116 25.42 13.61 -2.37
C GLU A 116 25.66 14.65 -3.46
N THR A 117 25.18 14.35 -4.67
CA THR A 117 25.16 15.28 -5.81
C THR A 117 24.19 16.45 -5.53
N LYS A 118 24.32 17.56 -6.31
CA LYS A 118 23.43 18.74 -6.17
C LYS A 118 21.92 18.43 -6.15
N ALA A 119 21.51 17.30 -6.80
CA ALA A 119 20.13 16.82 -6.80
C ALA A 119 19.70 16.21 -5.44
N GLU A 120 20.65 15.69 -4.67
CA GLU A 120 20.41 15.07 -3.34
C GLU A 120 20.35 16.12 -2.24
N THR A 121 20.97 17.28 -2.43
CA THR A 121 20.85 18.42 -1.50
C THR A 121 19.40 18.96 -1.44
N ALA A 122 18.64 18.88 -2.53
CA ALA A 122 17.22 19.22 -2.54
C ALA A 122 16.35 18.25 -1.70
N ALA A 123 16.83 17.02 -1.46
CA ALA A 123 16.16 16.01 -0.65
C ALA A 123 16.33 16.25 0.87
N THR A 124 17.20 17.16 1.28
CA THR A 124 17.43 17.52 2.69
C THR A 124 16.56 18.68 3.17
N THR A 125 15.98 19.46 2.25
CA THR A 125 15.02 20.50 2.62
C THR A 125 13.75 19.83 3.17
N PRO A 126 13.30 20.19 4.39
CA PRO A 126 12.10 19.60 4.97
C PRO A 126 10.90 19.77 4.03
N ALA A 127 10.15 18.69 3.85
CA ALA A 127 8.89 18.78 3.15
C ALA A 127 7.81 19.33 4.09
N SER A 128 6.84 20.05 3.53
CA SER A 128 5.70 20.57 4.29
C SER A 128 4.39 20.24 3.59
N ILE A 129 3.36 20.00 4.39
CA ILE A 129 1.98 19.87 3.90
C ILE A 129 1.39 21.29 3.87
N THR A 130 0.89 21.69 2.71
CA THR A 130 0.33 23.05 2.50
C THR A 130 -1.19 23.05 2.51
N SER A 131 -1.82 21.96 2.10
CA SER A 131 -3.28 21.80 2.20
C SER A 131 -3.69 20.33 2.30
N VAL A 132 -4.83 20.09 2.92
CA VAL A 132 -5.48 18.77 2.99
C VAL A 132 -6.96 18.98 2.67
N SER A 133 -7.50 18.16 1.78
CA SER A 133 -8.93 18.10 1.51
C SER A 133 -9.40 16.65 1.39
N THR A 134 -10.67 16.42 1.66
CA THR A 134 -11.27 15.08 1.58
C THR A 134 -12.00 14.91 0.25
N SER A 135 -12.00 13.69 -0.28
CA SER A 135 -12.79 13.34 -1.48
C SER A 135 -14.27 13.12 -1.19
N MET A 136 -14.67 13.20 0.07
CA MET A 136 -16.04 12.94 0.55
C MET A 136 -16.46 14.01 1.55
N SER A 137 -17.71 14.45 1.50
CA SER A 137 -18.27 15.34 2.53
C SER A 137 -18.52 14.59 3.83
N GLN A 138 -18.65 15.32 4.93
CA GLN A 138 -19.00 14.75 6.24
C GLN A 138 -20.39 14.12 6.19
N ALA A 139 -21.36 14.72 5.50
CA ALA A 139 -22.71 14.20 5.37
C ALA A 139 -22.69 12.85 4.62
N ASP A 140 -22.04 12.78 3.45
CA ASP A 140 -21.92 11.52 2.70
C ASP A 140 -21.22 10.43 3.51
N TYR A 141 -20.25 10.79 4.34
CA TYR A 141 -19.59 9.85 5.24
C TYR A 141 -20.56 9.27 6.26
N PHE A 142 -21.37 10.11 6.92
CA PHE A 142 -22.35 9.64 7.92
C PHE A 142 -23.43 8.78 7.27
N ASP A 143 -23.95 9.16 6.12
CA ASP A 143 -24.95 8.38 5.39
C ASP A 143 -24.38 7.00 5.01
N ARG A 144 -23.14 6.94 4.55
CA ARG A 144 -22.43 5.68 4.24
C ARG A 144 -22.27 4.81 5.49
N ILE A 145 -21.84 5.38 6.61
CA ILE A 145 -21.70 4.63 7.89
C ILE A 145 -23.05 4.10 8.36
N GLN A 146 -24.12 4.89 8.24
CA GLN A 146 -25.45 4.43 8.60
C GLN A 146 -25.88 3.23 7.74
N LYS A 147 -25.65 3.29 6.44
CA LYS A 147 -25.94 2.18 5.52
C LYS A 147 -25.15 0.92 5.85
N ILE A 148 -23.88 1.07 6.18
CA ILE A 148 -23.02 -0.06 6.61
C ILE A 148 -23.60 -0.72 7.89
N LYS A 149 -24.01 0.08 8.87
CA LYS A 149 -24.63 -0.44 10.10
C LYS A 149 -25.92 -1.21 9.82
N GLU A 150 -26.73 -0.75 8.87
CA GLU A 150 -27.93 -1.47 8.43
C GLU A 150 -27.60 -2.85 7.84
N TRP A 151 -26.59 -2.92 6.92
CA TRP A 151 -26.16 -4.18 6.34
C TRP A 151 -25.61 -5.16 7.39
N ILE A 152 -24.85 -4.66 8.37
CA ILE A 152 -24.36 -5.49 9.49
C ILE A 152 -25.53 -6.01 10.32
N ALA A 153 -26.53 -5.16 10.64
CA ALA A 153 -27.70 -5.55 11.40
C ALA A 153 -28.59 -6.56 10.65
N GLN A 154 -28.62 -6.51 9.33
CA GLN A 154 -29.33 -7.46 8.47
C GLN A 154 -28.56 -8.79 8.26
N GLY A 155 -27.31 -8.87 8.70
CA GLY A 155 -26.46 -10.03 8.51
C GLY A 155 -25.88 -10.18 7.09
N GLU A 156 -26.00 -9.14 6.24
CA GLU A 156 -25.45 -9.14 4.89
C GLU A 156 -23.92 -9.12 4.89
N VAL A 157 -23.32 -8.47 5.88
CA VAL A 157 -21.86 -8.37 6.05
C VAL A 157 -21.51 -8.39 7.54
N TYR A 158 -20.30 -8.85 7.85
CA TYR A 158 -19.76 -8.82 9.22
C TYR A 158 -19.00 -7.54 9.51
N GLN A 159 -18.30 -7.04 8.50
CA GLN A 159 -17.43 -5.87 8.59
C GLN A 159 -17.29 -5.23 7.21
N ILE A 160 -17.22 -3.91 7.16
CA ILE A 160 -16.86 -3.15 5.96
C ILE A 160 -15.79 -2.11 6.33
N ASN A 161 -14.71 -2.05 5.55
CA ASN A 161 -13.73 -0.98 5.62
C ASN A 161 -14.22 0.19 4.75
N SER A 162 -14.79 1.22 5.37
CA SER A 162 -15.19 2.44 4.66
C SER A 162 -13.98 3.33 4.45
N THR A 163 -13.59 3.55 3.20
CA THR A 163 -12.42 4.36 2.85
C THR A 163 -12.81 5.54 1.97
N PHE A 164 -12.02 6.60 2.05
CA PHE A 164 -12.06 7.75 1.15
C PHE A 164 -10.68 8.37 1.01
N ALA A 165 -10.44 9.05 -0.11
CA ALA A 165 -9.14 9.65 -0.37
C ALA A 165 -8.99 11.00 0.34
N LEU A 166 -7.78 11.27 0.84
CA LEU A 166 -7.32 12.59 1.21
C LEU A 166 -6.44 13.14 0.10
N ASN A 167 -6.76 14.33 -0.40
CA ASN A 167 -5.92 15.06 -1.33
C ASN A 167 -5.01 15.99 -0.52
N VAL A 168 -3.71 15.81 -0.67
CA VAL A 168 -2.70 16.53 0.11
C VAL A 168 -1.78 17.27 -0.86
N SER A 169 -1.68 18.60 -0.70
CA SER A 169 -0.66 19.38 -1.40
C SER A 169 0.59 19.49 -0.53
N THR A 170 1.74 19.31 -1.14
CA THR A 170 3.02 19.35 -0.44
C THR A 170 4.01 20.28 -1.13
N GLN A 171 4.95 20.85 -0.36
CA GLN A 171 6.15 21.51 -0.86
C GLN A 171 7.37 20.68 -0.46
N GLY A 172 8.43 20.75 -1.26
CA GLY A 172 9.63 19.94 -1.10
C GLY A 172 9.60 18.68 -1.95
N SER A 173 10.60 17.81 -1.80
CA SER A 173 10.69 16.57 -2.56
C SER A 173 9.91 15.44 -1.91
N ALA A 174 9.40 14.49 -2.73
CA ALA A 174 8.76 13.28 -2.25
C ALA A 174 9.70 12.45 -1.35
N GLN A 175 11.01 12.47 -1.64
CA GLN A 175 12.02 11.80 -0.83
C GLN A 175 12.15 12.44 0.57
N ALA A 176 12.12 13.77 0.67
CA ALA A 176 12.14 14.47 1.95
C ALA A 176 10.88 14.15 2.78
N LEU A 177 9.71 14.15 2.14
CA LEU A 177 8.45 13.76 2.78
C LEU A 177 8.51 12.31 3.27
N TYR A 178 9.01 11.38 2.44
CA TYR A 178 9.18 10.00 2.84
C TYR A 178 10.08 9.87 4.07
N ARG A 179 11.25 10.51 4.07
CA ARG A 179 12.19 10.48 5.20
C ARG A 179 11.53 10.96 6.49
N GLN A 180 10.78 12.07 6.43
CA GLN A 180 10.07 12.61 7.60
C GLN A 180 9.04 11.61 8.15
N LEU A 181 8.14 11.11 7.29
CA LEU A 181 7.07 10.20 7.70
C LEU A 181 7.61 8.85 8.18
N ALA A 182 8.58 8.28 7.47
CA ALA A 182 9.19 7.00 7.84
C ALA A 182 9.95 7.04 9.17
N ASN A 183 10.51 8.19 9.55
CA ASN A 183 11.15 8.34 10.86
C ASN A 183 10.15 8.55 12.00
N GLN A 184 9.00 9.16 11.73
CA GLN A 184 7.91 9.30 12.70
C GLN A 184 7.15 7.98 12.91
N HIS A 185 7.00 7.20 11.84
CA HIS A 185 6.24 5.96 11.82
C HIS A 185 7.08 4.81 11.24
N PRO A 186 8.10 4.32 11.97
CA PRO A 186 8.93 3.24 11.48
C PRO A 186 8.09 1.96 11.29
N SER A 187 8.18 1.36 10.11
CA SER A 187 7.47 0.12 9.77
C SER A 187 8.42 -0.91 9.16
N ALA A 188 8.03 -2.19 9.22
CA ALA A 188 8.79 -3.29 8.63
C ALA A 188 8.63 -3.39 7.10
N HIS A 189 7.62 -2.73 6.54
CA HIS A 189 7.25 -2.86 5.12
C HIS A 189 7.09 -1.49 4.46
N ALA A 190 8.06 -0.58 4.70
CA ALA A 190 8.06 0.72 4.05
C ALA A 190 8.64 0.61 2.63
N ALA A 191 8.13 1.45 1.71
CA ALA A 191 8.64 1.51 0.35
C ALA A 191 8.61 2.94 -0.19
N PHE A 192 9.66 3.30 -0.93
CA PHE A 192 9.74 4.48 -1.77
C PHE A 192 9.96 4.02 -3.21
N ILE A 193 8.99 4.27 -4.07
CA ILE A 193 9.05 3.90 -5.49
C ILE A 193 8.74 5.15 -6.30
N GLU A 194 9.71 5.61 -7.06
CA GLU A 194 9.59 6.76 -7.94
C GLU A 194 9.83 6.31 -9.37
N ASP A 195 8.86 6.55 -10.22
CA ASP A 195 8.97 6.32 -11.65
C ASP A 195 8.57 7.59 -12.43
N ASP A 196 8.53 7.50 -13.76
CA ASP A 196 8.25 8.66 -14.62
C ASP A 196 6.77 9.12 -14.57
N GLU A 197 5.87 8.33 -13.97
CA GLU A 197 4.43 8.66 -13.89
C GLU A 197 4.00 9.03 -12.47
N GLN A 198 4.62 8.44 -11.44
CA GLN A 198 4.20 8.61 -10.05
C GLN A 198 5.32 8.34 -9.05
N THR A 199 5.12 8.84 -7.84
CA THR A 199 5.93 8.45 -6.69
C THR A 199 5.03 7.83 -5.63
N VAL A 200 5.33 6.61 -5.22
CA VAL A 200 4.63 5.88 -4.16
C VAL A 200 5.45 5.92 -2.88
N LEU A 201 4.84 6.43 -1.82
CA LEU A 201 5.36 6.42 -0.46
C LEU A 201 4.49 5.48 0.37
N SER A 202 5.00 4.32 0.74
CA SER A 202 4.27 3.31 1.50
C SER A 202 4.87 3.12 2.88
N PHE A 203 4.03 3.00 3.91
CA PHE A 203 4.41 2.81 5.31
C PHE A 203 3.58 1.67 5.92
N SER A 204 3.55 0.52 5.25
CA SER A 204 2.72 -0.61 5.69
C SER A 204 3.27 -1.23 6.98
N PRO A 205 2.44 -1.37 8.03
CA PRO A 205 2.82 -2.09 9.25
C PRO A 205 2.64 -3.61 9.12
N GLU A 206 1.95 -4.08 8.08
CA GLU A 206 1.44 -5.44 7.97
C GLU A 206 2.04 -6.18 6.79
N LEU A 207 2.40 -7.46 7.00
CA LEU A 207 2.85 -8.35 5.94
C LEU A 207 1.66 -9.04 5.29
N PHE A 208 1.37 -8.65 4.05
CA PHE A 208 0.35 -9.34 3.26
C PHE A 208 0.80 -10.75 2.86
N LEU A 209 1.90 -10.86 2.13
CA LEU A 209 2.43 -12.14 1.65
C LEU A 209 3.94 -12.10 1.48
N GLN A 210 4.63 -13.12 1.97
CA GLN A 210 6.04 -13.35 1.73
C GLN A 210 6.25 -14.79 1.27
N ARG A 211 7.06 -14.97 0.24
CA ARG A 211 7.54 -16.30 -0.18
C ARG A 211 9.02 -16.47 0.18
N ARG A 212 9.35 -17.57 0.85
CA ARG A 212 10.73 -17.99 1.12
C ARG A 212 10.91 -19.42 0.61
N GLY A 213 11.56 -19.58 -0.55
CA GLY A 213 11.65 -20.89 -1.23
C GLY A 213 10.25 -21.42 -1.57
N THR A 214 9.85 -22.52 -0.95
CA THR A 214 8.53 -23.15 -1.09
C THR A 214 7.51 -22.71 -0.05
N THR A 215 7.93 -21.95 0.98
CA THR A 215 7.04 -21.53 2.08
C THR A 215 6.40 -20.17 1.78
N LEU A 216 5.08 -20.08 1.93
CA LEU A 216 4.31 -18.86 1.94
C LEU A 216 4.03 -18.42 3.38
N ILE A 217 4.20 -17.14 3.66
CA ILE A 217 4.00 -16.56 4.99
C ILE A 217 3.07 -15.36 4.83
N THR A 218 2.03 -15.31 5.65
CA THR A 218 1.19 -14.12 5.87
C THR A 218 1.13 -13.81 7.35
N ARG A 219 0.96 -12.54 7.72
CA ARG A 219 0.89 -12.09 9.12
C ARG A 219 -0.22 -11.07 9.27
N PRO A 220 -1.49 -11.50 9.23
CA PRO A 220 -2.60 -10.59 9.44
C PRO A 220 -2.57 -10.00 10.85
N MET A 221 -3.01 -8.77 10.98
CA MET A 221 -3.03 -8.02 12.23
C MET A 221 -4.41 -7.38 12.43
N LYS A 222 -5.03 -7.65 13.58
CA LYS A 222 -6.24 -6.98 14.06
C LYS A 222 -6.05 -6.60 15.53
N GLY A 223 -6.76 -5.56 15.93
CA GLY A 223 -6.60 -4.99 17.26
C GLY A 223 -5.33 -4.15 17.40
N THR A 224 -5.47 -2.97 17.97
CA THR A 224 -4.35 -2.07 18.27
C THR A 224 -4.54 -1.44 19.64
N ALA A 225 -3.45 -1.23 20.35
CA ALA A 225 -3.41 -0.49 21.59
C ALA A 225 -2.37 0.62 21.51
N PRO A 226 -2.58 1.76 22.16
CA PRO A 226 -1.55 2.79 22.23
C PRO A 226 -0.32 2.26 22.98
N ARG A 227 0.84 2.80 22.66
CA ARG A 227 2.07 2.57 23.40
C ARG A 227 2.21 3.58 24.53
N SER A 228 2.88 3.21 25.60
CA SER A 228 3.21 4.09 26.71
C SER A 228 4.71 4.19 26.90
N ASN A 229 5.20 5.35 27.33
CA ASN A 229 6.59 5.52 27.78
C ASN A 229 6.85 4.90 29.16
N ASP A 230 5.80 4.67 29.94
CA ASP A 230 5.85 3.90 31.20
C ASP A 230 5.80 2.40 30.86
N LEU A 231 6.85 1.67 31.19
CA LEU A 231 6.97 0.26 30.89
C LEU A 231 5.88 -0.61 31.51
N LEU A 232 5.43 -0.28 32.72
CA LEU A 232 4.38 -1.04 33.41
C LEU A 232 3.04 -0.81 32.75
N GLU A 233 2.75 0.43 32.37
CA GLU A 233 1.51 0.74 31.66
C GLU A 233 1.52 0.17 30.23
N ASP A 234 2.65 0.22 29.53
CA ASP A 234 2.81 -0.40 28.21
C ASP A 234 2.53 -1.92 28.26
N GLN A 235 3.07 -2.61 29.27
CA GLN A 235 2.78 -4.03 29.50
C GLN A 235 1.27 -4.28 29.77
N ARG A 236 0.63 -3.45 30.61
CA ARG A 236 -0.81 -3.55 30.87
C ARG A 236 -1.65 -3.36 29.63
N LEU A 237 -1.32 -2.38 28.79
CA LEU A 237 -2.00 -2.14 27.52
C LEU A 237 -1.86 -3.37 26.59
N GLY A 238 -0.67 -3.96 26.49
CA GLY A 238 -0.45 -5.20 25.74
C GLY A 238 -1.26 -6.38 26.27
N GLN A 239 -1.31 -6.57 27.60
CA GLN A 239 -2.11 -7.62 28.23
C GLN A 239 -3.60 -7.44 28.00
N ARG A 240 -4.11 -6.20 28.09
CA ARG A 240 -5.52 -5.88 27.78
C ARG A 240 -5.87 -6.21 26.33
N LEU A 241 -4.98 -5.86 25.39
CA LEU A 241 -5.18 -6.19 23.98
C LEU A 241 -5.24 -7.71 23.76
N GLN A 242 -4.32 -8.46 24.37
CA GLN A 242 -4.30 -9.93 24.28
C GLN A 242 -5.55 -10.58 24.91
N ALA A 243 -6.09 -9.99 25.98
CA ALA A 243 -7.28 -10.48 26.67
C ALA A 243 -8.60 -10.04 26.01
N SER A 244 -8.57 -9.12 25.05
CA SER A 244 -9.76 -8.63 24.36
C SER A 244 -10.42 -9.75 23.54
N GLU A 245 -11.59 -10.18 23.92
CA GLU A 245 -12.35 -11.21 23.20
C GLU A 245 -12.72 -10.73 21.79
N LYS A 246 -13.11 -9.46 21.64
CA LYS A 246 -13.42 -8.86 20.36
C LYS A 246 -12.23 -8.90 19.40
N ASP A 247 -11.07 -8.39 19.82
CA ASP A 247 -9.90 -8.31 18.96
C ASP A 247 -9.37 -9.70 18.60
N ARG A 248 -9.45 -10.65 19.52
CA ARG A 248 -9.12 -12.06 19.25
C ARG A 248 -10.06 -12.70 18.23
N ALA A 249 -11.38 -12.46 18.35
CA ALA A 249 -12.36 -13.00 17.40
C ALA A 249 -12.17 -12.41 16.00
N GLU A 250 -11.96 -11.10 15.90
CA GLU A 250 -11.67 -10.42 14.63
C GLU A 250 -10.37 -10.96 13.99
N ASN A 251 -9.30 -11.14 14.78
CA ASN A 251 -8.04 -11.67 14.28
C ASN A 251 -8.18 -13.12 13.80
N LEU A 252 -8.89 -13.97 14.56
CA LEU A 252 -9.14 -15.35 14.18
C LEU A 252 -9.90 -15.46 12.86
N MET A 253 -10.92 -14.62 12.67
CA MET A 253 -11.71 -14.55 11.43
C MET A 253 -10.83 -14.23 10.21
N ILE A 254 -9.93 -13.26 10.34
CA ILE A 254 -9.04 -12.87 9.24
C ILE A 254 -7.96 -13.93 8.98
N VAL A 255 -7.43 -14.56 10.02
CA VAL A 255 -6.49 -15.68 9.87
C VAL A 255 -7.16 -16.83 9.11
N ASP A 256 -8.41 -17.15 9.43
CA ASP A 256 -9.16 -18.22 8.78
C ASP A 256 -9.45 -17.91 7.31
N LEU A 257 -9.81 -16.68 7.00
CA LEU A 257 -10.00 -16.20 5.63
C LEU A 257 -8.71 -16.36 4.81
N LEU A 258 -7.59 -15.85 5.33
CA LEU A 258 -6.30 -15.96 4.63
C LEU A 258 -5.80 -17.40 4.50
N ARG A 259 -6.07 -18.25 5.49
CA ARG A 259 -5.78 -19.68 5.41
C ARG A 259 -6.54 -20.33 4.25
N ASN A 260 -7.83 -20.00 4.11
CA ASN A 260 -8.65 -20.48 3.01
C ASN A 260 -8.11 -20.00 1.65
N ASP A 261 -7.73 -18.74 1.53
CA ASP A 261 -7.19 -18.18 0.29
C ASP A 261 -5.83 -18.78 -0.07
N LEU A 262 -4.93 -18.94 0.91
CA LEU A 262 -3.65 -19.61 0.70
C LEU A 262 -3.82 -21.09 0.31
N GLY A 263 -4.82 -21.77 0.86
CA GLY A 263 -5.12 -23.17 0.54
C GLY A 263 -5.48 -23.41 -0.93
N ARG A 264 -5.81 -22.36 -1.69
CA ARG A 264 -6.06 -22.46 -3.14
C ARG A 264 -4.76 -22.47 -3.97
N VAL A 265 -3.64 -22.03 -3.41
CA VAL A 265 -2.36 -21.85 -4.13
C VAL A 265 -1.19 -22.55 -3.46
N ALA A 266 -1.36 -23.06 -2.26
CA ALA A 266 -0.34 -23.74 -1.46
C ALA A 266 -0.92 -25.01 -0.80
N LEU A 267 -0.06 -26.00 -0.60
CA LEU A 267 -0.37 -27.16 0.26
C LEU A 267 -0.17 -26.75 1.73
N PRO A 268 -0.94 -27.30 2.67
CA PRO A 268 -0.77 -27.07 4.11
C PRO A 268 0.63 -27.39 4.62
#